data_c9b2b9bd5c1d9a6cb1c3885bf4177cd6
#
_entry.id   c9b2b9bd5c1d9a6cb1c3885bf4177cd6
#
_cell.length_a   1.000
_cell.length_b   1.000
_cell.length_c   1.000
_cell.angle_alpha   90.00
_cell.angle_beta   90.00
_cell.angle_gamma   90.00
#
_symmetry.space_group_name_H-M   'P 1'
#
loop_
_entity.id
_entity.type
_entity.pdbx_description
1 polymer ?
#
loop_
_entity_poly.entity_id
_entity_poly.type
_entity_poly.pdbx_seq_one_letter_code
_entity_poly.pdbx_strand_id
1 'polypeptide(L)'
;AKWGVLLYAANYMVRKMDVKENFFAAVTPMGVAVTVVGLLLLSEPDMGAFMVIAVIAMGILFLGGVNARMFFVIAALLIGVFALIIASSEWRRERIFAYLDPWSAEHALGKGYQLSHSLIAIGRGEIFGVGLGGSVEKLHWLPEAHTDFLLAVIGEEFGFVGVVIIIGLFMWLTRRIMYIGRQAIAMDRVFAG
;
A
#
# COMPACT_ATOMS: atom_id res chain seq x y z
N ALA A 1 -1.18 12.22 6.54
CA ALA A 1 -0.98 12.54 5.13
C ALA A 1 -1.88 11.69 4.20
N LYS A 2 -1.92 10.33 4.33
CA LYS A 2 -2.66 9.41 3.44
C LYS A 2 -4.13 9.79 3.25
N TRP A 3 -4.88 10.00 4.34
CA TRP A 3 -6.30 10.39 4.31
C TRP A 3 -6.52 11.79 3.70
N GLY A 4 -5.64 12.74 4.01
CA GLY A 4 -5.75 14.09 3.46
C GLY A 4 -5.59 14.12 1.94
N VAL A 5 -4.62 13.37 1.39
CA VAL A 5 -4.43 13.27 -0.06
C VAL A 5 -5.62 12.57 -0.72
N LEU A 6 -6.17 11.50 -0.12
CA LEU A 6 -7.35 10.79 -0.62
C LEU A 6 -8.55 11.74 -0.74
N LEU A 7 -8.89 12.44 0.34
CA LEU A 7 -10.03 13.37 0.35
C LEU A 7 -9.82 14.55 -0.61
N TYR A 8 -8.59 15.10 -0.67
CA TYR A 8 -8.25 16.15 -1.62
C TYR A 8 -8.43 15.68 -3.07
N ALA A 9 -7.89 14.52 -3.40
CA ALA A 9 -7.95 13.95 -4.74
C ALA A 9 -9.38 13.64 -5.16
N ALA A 10 -10.20 13.04 -4.27
CA ALA A 10 -11.60 12.77 -4.53
C ALA A 10 -12.39 14.07 -4.77
N ASN A 11 -12.25 15.08 -3.90
CA ASN A 11 -12.90 16.38 -4.06
C ASN A 11 -12.45 17.09 -5.35
N TYR A 12 -11.15 17.01 -5.66
CA TYR A 12 -10.60 17.57 -6.88
C TYR A 12 -11.21 16.97 -8.14
N MET A 13 -11.33 15.63 -8.21
CA MET A 13 -11.91 14.93 -9.35
C MET A 13 -13.38 15.29 -9.55
N VAL A 14 -14.17 15.41 -8.48
CA VAL A 14 -15.57 15.83 -8.55
C VAL A 14 -15.71 17.25 -9.10
N ARG A 15 -14.90 18.19 -8.61
CA ARG A 15 -14.96 19.61 -9.06
C ARG A 15 -14.48 19.83 -10.49
N LYS A 16 -13.65 18.94 -11.02
CA LYS A 16 -13.01 19.09 -12.32
C LYS A 16 -13.48 18.05 -13.35
N MET A 17 -14.71 17.55 -13.19
CA MET A 17 -15.29 16.57 -14.11
C MET A 17 -15.32 17.07 -15.57
N ASP A 18 -15.50 18.37 -15.78
CA ASP A 18 -15.58 18.97 -17.12
C ASP A 18 -14.22 19.14 -17.82
N VAL A 19 -13.11 18.98 -17.09
CA VAL A 19 -11.75 19.23 -17.57
C VAL A 19 -10.96 17.94 -17.78
N LYS A 20 -11.59 16.77 -17.72
CA LYS A 20 -10.95 15.44 -17.80
C LYS A 20 -10.12 15.23 -19.08
N GLU A 21 -10.48 15.89 -20.17
CA GLU A 21 -9.80 15.76 -21.46
C GLU A 21 -8.52 16.60 -21.54
N ASN A 22 -8.36 17.59 -20.66
CA ASN A 22 -7.21 18.47 -20.67
C ASN A 22 -6.16 18.01 -19.64
N PHE A 23 -5.07 17.35 -20.13
CA PHE A 23 -4.02 16.74 -19.31
C PHE A 23 -3.48 17.68 -18.24
N PHE A 24 -3.05 18.88 -18.63
CA PHE A 24 -2.45 19.81 -17.68
C PHE A 24 -3.43 20.32 -16.63
N ALA A 25 -4.66 20.60 -17.01
CA ALA A 25 -5.67 21.07 -16.08
C ALA A 25 -6.20 19.97 -15.15
N ALA A 26 -6.25 18.71 -15.60
CA ALA A 26 -6.74 17.60 -14.81
C ALA A 26 -5.68 17.01 -13.85
N VAL A 27 -4.42 16.97 -14.25
CA VAL A 27 -3.37 16.25 -13.53
C VAL A 27 -2.45 17.17 -12.72
N THR A 28 -2.17 18.40 -13.19
CA THR A 28 -1.17 19.27 -12.58
C THR A 28 -1.43 19.58 -11.10
N PRO A 29 -2.62 20.01 -10.64
CA PRO A 29 -2.81 20.36 -9.23
C PRO A 29 -2.67 19.16 -8.30
N MET A 30 -3.15 17.99 -8.73
CA MET A 30 -3.02 16.76 -7.98
C MET A 30 -1.57 16.26 -8.01
N GLY A 31 -0.91 16.36 -9.16
CA GLY A 31 0.52 16.05 -9.31
C GLY A 31 1.40 16.92 -8.40
N VAL A 32 1.12 18.22 -8.33
CA VAL A 32 1.82 19.14 -7.41
C VAL A 32 1.60 18.73 -5.95
N ALA A 33 0.35 18.46 -5.54
CA ALA A 33 0.06 18.05 -4.18
C ALA A 33 0.76 16.74 -3.80
N VAL A 34 0.72 15.74 -4.66
CA VAL A 34 1.41 14.44 -4.46
C VAL A 34 2.93 14.63 -4.44
N THR A 35 3.47 15.48 -5.29
CA THR A 35 4.91 15.77 -5.34
C THR A 35 5.38 16.47 -4.06
N VAL A 36 4.67 17.48 -3.58
CA VAL A 36 5.01 18.19 -2.33
C VAL A 36 4.99 17.23 -1.14
N VAL A 37 3.91 16.43 -1.00
CA VAL A 37 3.82 15.44 0.07
C VAL A 37 4.89 14.36 -0.09
N GLY A 38 5.18 13.94 -1.33
CA GLY A 38 6.22 12.97 -1.62
C GLY A 38 7.61 13.45 -1.24
N LEU A 39 7.96 14.69 -1.57
CA LEU A 39 9.25 15.29 -1.19
C LEU A 39 9.40 15.37 0.34
N LEU A 40 8.35 15.76 1.06
CA LEU A 40 8.35 15.77 2.53
C LEU A 40 8.54 14.37 3.12
N LEU A 41 7.87 13.34 2.58
CA LEU A 41 8.01 11.95 3.04
C LEU A 41 9.39 11.36 2.69
N LEU A 42 9.97 11.74 1.57
CA LEU A 42 11.32 11.33 1.21
C LEU A 42 12.39 11.98 2.09
N SER A 43 12.14 13.16 2.65
CA SER A 43 13.00 13.78 3.65
C SER A 43 12.95 13.07 5.01
N GLU A 44 11.84 12.39 5.32
CA GLU A 44 11.67 11.51 6.50
C GLU A 44 12.09 10.05 6.25
N PRO A 45 12.87 9.73 5.25
CA PRO A 45 13.11 8.48 4.51
C PRO A 45 11.94 7.46 4.48
N ASP A 46 10.69 7.92 4.52
CA ASP A 46 9.50 7.07 4.44
C ASP A 46 9.02 6.89 2.99
N MET A 47 9.76 6.07 2.25
CA MET A 47 9.42 5.72 0.87
C MET A 47 8.13 4.89 0.79
N GLY A 48 7.83 4.08 1.80
CA GLY A 48 6.63 3.24 1.84
C GLY A 48 5.35 4.06 1.87
N ALA A 49 5.28 5.10 2.71
CA ALA A 49 4.13 6.01 2.74
C ALA A 49 3.97 6.77 1.42
N PHE A 50 5.07 7.18 0.78
CA PHE A 50 5.01 7.84 -0.53
C PHE A 50 4.45 6.90 -1.61
N MET A 51 4.89 5.64 -1.67
CA MET A 51 4.34 4.64 -2.61
C MET A 51 2.84 4.45 -2.43
N VAL A 52 2.38 4.30 -1.20
CA VAL A 52 0.94 4.14 -0.89
C VAL A 52 0.15 5.38 -1.36
N ILE A 53 0.63 6.59 -1.10
CA ILE A 53 -0.02 7.83 -1.54
C ILE A 53 -0.07 7.92 -3.06
N ALA A 54 1.01 7.57 -3.76
CA ALA A 54 1.05 7.55 -5.22
C ALA A 54 0.04 6.55 -5.80
N VAL A 55 -0.06 5.35 -5.23
CA VAL A 55 -1.05 4.33 -5.64
C VAL A 55 -2.49 4.81 -5.38
N ILE A 56 -2.77 5.43 -4.22
CA ILE A 56 -4.08 6.01 -3.91
C ILE A 56 -4.44 7.09 -4.94
N ALA A 57 -3.53 8.03 -5.21
CA ALA A 57 -3.74 9.09 -6.18
C ALA A 57 -4.00 8.54 -7.58
N MET A 58 -3.22 7.53 -8.02
CA MET A 58 -3.42 6.84 -9.29
C MET A 58 -4.77 6.12 -9.34
N GLY A 59 -5.18 5.45 -8.25
CA GLY A 59 -6.49 4.80 -8.15
C GLY A 59 -7.63 5.79 -8.33
N ILE A 60 -7.57 6.96 -7.70
CA ILE A 60 -8.58 8.01 -7.83
C ILE A 60 -8.61 8.59 -9.25
N LEU A 61 -7.46 8.82 -9.88
CA LEU A 61 -7.39 9.24 -11.28
C LEU A 61 -8.04 8.22 -12.22
N PHE A 62 -7.79 6.94 -12.00
CA PHE A 62 -8.38 5.85 -12.77
C PHE A 62 -9.90 5.80 -12.59
N LEU A 63 -10.39 5.80 -11.34
CA LEU A 63 -11.81 5.78 -11.02
C LEU A 63 -12.54 7.06 -11.48
N GLY A 64 -11.84 8.19 -11.45
CA GLY A 64 -12.33 9.47 -11.94
C GLY A 64 -12.50 9.55 -13.49
N GLY A 65 -12.10 8.50 -14.21
CA GLY A 65 -12.27 8.39 -15.65
C GLY A 65 -11.29 9.23 -16.47
N VAL A 66 -10.09 9.44 -15.97
CA VAL A 66 -9.00 10.05 -16.75
C VAL A 66 -8.65 9.15 -17.92
N ASN A 67 -8.30 9.76 -19.07
CA ASN A 67 -7.96 9.04 -20.29
C ASN A 67 -6.89 7.97 -20.03
N ALA A 68 -7.13 6.75 -20.51
CA ALA A 68 -6.24 5.60 -20.27
C ALA A 68 -4.80 5.87 -20.71
N ARG A 69 -4.59 6.59 -21.83
CA ARG A 69 -3.23 6.95 -22.27
C ARG A 69 -2.50 7.82 -21.24
N MET A 70 -3.20 8.81 -20.66
CA MET A 70 -2.65 9.66 -19.61
C MET A 70 -2.31 8.86 -18.37
N PHE A 71 -3.22 7.96 -17.98
CA PHE A 71 -2.99 7.07 -16.83
C PHE A 71 -1.71 6.26 -17.00
N PHE A 72 -1.50 5.61 -18.14
CA PHE A 72 -0.30 4.81 -18.38
C PHE A 72 0.98 5.65 -18.45
N VAL A 73 0.92 6.87 -19.00
CA VAL A 73 2.07 7.78 -19.00
C VAL A 73 2.46 8.18 -17.58
N ILE A 74 1.50 8.54 -16.72
CA ILE A 74 1.77 8.90 -15.33
C ILE A 74 2.28 7.68 -14.56
N ALA A 75 1.70 6.51 -14.76
CA ALA A 75 2.15 5.26 -14.14
C ALA A 75 3.61 4.93 -14.52
N ALA A 76 3.95 5.03 -15.80
CA ALA A 76 5.32 4.80 -16.28
C ALA A 76 6.30 5.82 -15.70
N LEU A 77 5.91 7.10 -15.62
CA LEU A 77 6.72 8.15 -15.02
C LEU A 77 6.95 7.89 -13.52
N LEU A 78 5.93 7.52 -12.77
CA LEU A 78 6.05 7.18 -11.35
C LEU A 78 6.94 5.97 -11.15
N ILE A 79 6.77 4.91 -11.91
CA ILE A 79 7.62 3.71 -11.86
C ILE A 79 9.08 4.09 -12.15
N GLY A 80 9.32 4.91 -13.17
CA GLY A 80 10.66 5.42 -13.50
C GLY A 80 11.28 6.23 -12.36
N VAL A 81 10.51 7.13 -11.75
CA VAL A 81 10.97 7.92 -10.60
C VAL A 81 11.31 7.01 -9.41
N PHE A 82 10.45 6.05 -9.08
CA PHE A 82 10.74 5.10 -8.00
C PHE A 82 11.97 4.25 -8.30
N ALA A 83 12.13 3.77 -9.53
CA ALA A 83 13.32 3.03 -9.94
C ALA A 83 14.60 3.86 -9.78
N LEU A 84 14.58 5.13 -10.18
CA LEU A 84 15.71 6.04 -10.02
C LEU A 84 16.02 6.31 -8.54
N ILE A 85 14.99 6.54 -7.70
CA ILE A 85 15.17 6.75 -6.27
C ILE A 85 15.78 5.51 -5.59
N ILE A 86 15.37 4.31 -6.00
CA ILE A 86 15.93 3.05 -5.50
C ILE A 86 17.37 2.89 -5.98
N ALA A 87 17.63 3.10 -7.27
CA ALA A 87 18.95 2.95 -7.87
C ALA A 87 19.98 3.94 -7.31
N SER A 88 19.54 5.15 -6.90
CA SER A 88 20.41 6.19 -6.37
C SER A 88 20.94 5.95 -4.95
N SER A 89 20.41 4.97 -4.21
CA SER A 89 20.76 4.72 -2.82
C SER A 89 21.07 3.24 -2.58
N GLU A 90 22.29 2.97 -2.14
CA GLU A 90 22.75 1.61 -1.80
C GLU A 90 21.89 0.96 -0.71
N TRP A 91 21.56 1.72 0.34
CA TRP A 91 20.69 1.27 1.41
C TRP A 91 19.29 0.81 0.94
N ARG A 92 18.70 1.49 -0.07
CA ARG A 92 17.40 1.11 -0.64
C ARG A 92 17.51 -0.14 -1.52
N ARG A 93 18.58 -0.26 -2.30
CA ARG A 93 18.85 -1.46 -3.11
C ARG A 93 19.03 -2.69 -2.24
N GLU A 94 19.86 -2.61 -1.21
CA GLU A 94 20.08 -3.71 -0.26
C GLU A 94 18.79 -4.14 0.45
N ARG A 95 17.89 -3.20 0.75
CA ARG A 95 16.57 -3.55 1.34
C ARG A 95 15.72 -4.38 0.38
N ILE A 96 15.78 -4.11 -0.93
CA ILE A 96 15.08 -4.90 -1.94
C ILE A 96 15.74 -6.28 -2.09
N PHE A 97 17.06 -6.35 -2.11
CA PHE A 97 17.76 -7.65 -2.16
C PHE A 97 17.47 -8.48 -0.91
N ALA A 98 17.48 -7.89 0.27
CA ALA A 98 17.08 -8.57 1.49
C ALA A 98 15.61 -9.07 1.47
N TYR A 99 14.72 -8.38 0.76
CA TYR A 99 13.34 -8.84 0.54
C TYR A 99 13.27 -10.01 -0.43
N LEU A 100 14.09 -10.03 -1.49
CA LEU A 100 14.10 -11.12 -2.48
C LEU A 100 14.81 -12.39 -1.97
N ASP A 101 15.83 -12.23 -1.13
CA ASP A 101 16.55 -13.33 -0.50
C ASP A 101 16.81 -13.04 0.99
N PRO A 102 15.78 -13.20 1.84
CA PRO A 102 15.89 -12.94 3.28
C PRO A 102 16.74 -13.97 4.03
N TRP A 103 16.99 -15.11 3.42
CA TRP A 103 17.70 -16.24 4.03
C TRP A 103 19.22 -16.22 3.81
N SER A 104 19.74 -15.35 2.97
CA SER A 104 21.17 -15.23 2.76
C SER A 104 21.89 -14.85 4.07
N ALA A 105 23.09 -15.37 4.26
CA ALA A 105 23.89 -15.10 5.48
C ALA A 105 24.15 -13.59 5.69
N GLU A 106 24.14 -12.81 4.61
CA GLU A 106 24.34 -11.37 4.62
C GLU A 106 23.11 -10.59 5.12
N HIS A 107 21.90 -11.12 4.89
CA HIS A 107 20.64 -10.42 5.19
C HIS A 107 19.91 -10.98 6.40
N ALA A 108 20.07 -12.26 6.73
CA ALA A 108 19.31 -12.97 7.76
C ALA A 108 19.40 -12.34 9.15
N LEU A 109 20.56 -11.79 9.52
CA LEU A 109 20.79 -11.14 10.82
C LEU A 109 20.64 -9.61 10.77
N GLY A 110 20.27 -9.05 9.60
CA GLY A 110 20.17 -7.62 9.38
C GLY A 110 18.82 -7.20 8.77
N LYS A 111 18.88 -6.66 7.56
CA LYS A 111 17.71 -6.09 6.87
C LYS A 111 16.63 -7.12 6.50
N GLY A 112 16.98 -8.40 6.38
CA GLY A 112 16.06 -9.51 6.13
C GLY A 112 15.48 -10.14 7.40
N TYR A 113 16.00 -9.79 8.59
CA TYR A 113 15.62 -10.41 9.86
C TYR A 113 14.11 -10.42 10.10
N GLN A 114 13.47 -9.25 9.98
CA GLN A 114 12.03 -9.14 10.22
C GLN A 114 11.20 -9.97 9.23
N LEU A 115 11.61 -9.99 7.97
CA LEU A 115 10.92 -10.76 6.93
C LEU A 115 11.11 -12.26 7.15
N SER A 116 12.32 -12.72 7.42
CA SER A 116 12.59 -14.15 7.67
C SER A 116 11.81 -14.66 8.88
N HIS A 117 11.78 -13.92 10.00
CA HIS A 117 10.99 -14.29 11.17
C HIS A 117 9.49 -14.24 10.92
N SER A 118 8.99 -13.31 10.10
CA SER A 118 7.58 -13.30 9.71
C SER A 118 7.20 -14.53 8.87
N LEU A 119 8.09 -14.98 7.98
CA LEU A 119 7.89 -16.20 7.18
C LEU A 119 7.96 -17.46 8.05
N ILE A 120 8.87 -17.51 9.03
CA ILE A 120 8.93 -18.60 10.03
C ILE A 120 7.62 -18.66 10.82
N ALA A 121 7.12 -17.52 11.30
CA ALA A 121 5.84 -17.45 12.02
C ALA A 121 4.68 -18.05 11.19
N ILE A 122 4.54 -17.62 9.92
CA ILE A 122 3.51 -18.13 9.02
C ILE A 122 3.69 -19.63 8.77
N GLY A 123 4.93 -20.08 8.51
CA GLY A 123 5.23 -21.49 8.28
C GLY A 123 4.92 -22.38 9.49
N ARG A 124 5.21 -21.90 10.71
CA ARG A 124 4.92 -22.60 11.95
C ARG A 124 3.43 -22.77 12.24
N GLY A 125 2.60 -21.84 11.74
CA GLY A 125 1.16 -21.88 11.92
C GLY A 125 0.47 -22.99 11.12
N GLU A 126 1.11 -23.54 10.10
CA GLU A 126 0.53 -24.59 9.25
C GLU A 126 -0.92 -24.27 8.82
N ILE A 127 -1.85 -25.23 8.94
CA ILE A 127 -3.26 -25.06 8.53
C ILE A 127 -4.10 -24.44 9.64
N PHE A 128 -3.95 -24.89 10.87
CA PHE A 128 -4.85 -24.53 11.98
C PHE A 128 -4.23 -23.60 13.03
N GLY A 129 -2.94 -23.33 12.93
CA GLY A 129 -2.20 -22.50 13.88
C GLY A 129 -1.75 -23.25 15.14
N VAL A 130 -0.86 -22.60 15.89
CA VAL A 130 -0.36 -23.10 17.17
C VAL A 130 -1.33 -22.80 18.33
N GLY A 131 -2.42 -22.11 18.07
CA GLY A 131 -3.43 -21.70 19.05
C GLY A 131 -3.27 -20.26 19.51
N LEU A 132 -4.36 -19.70 20.01
CA LEU A 132 -4.44 -18.34 20.53
C LEU A 132 -3.40 -18.12 21.65
N GLY A 133 -2.61 -17.08 21.52
CA GLY A 133 -1.55 -16.73 22.47
C GLY A 133 -0.28 -17.58 22.33
N GLY A 134 -0.28 -18.61 21.46
CA GLY A 134 0.83 -19.54 21.27
C GLY A 134 1.96 -19.04 20.36
N SER A 135 1.83 -17.86 19.79
CA SER A 135 2.90 -17.28 18.96
C SER A 135 4.16 -17.04 19.79
N VAL A 136 5.27 -17.62 19.37
CA VAL A 136 6.59 -17.44 19.97
C VAL A 136 7.32 -16.26 19.33
N GLU A 137 7.11 -16.06 18.02
CA GLU A 137 7.77 -15.01 17.27
C GLU A 137 7.38 -13.62 17.79
N LYS A 138 6.12 -13.40 18.19
CA LYS A 138 5.65 -12.12 18.75
C LYS A 138 6.29 -11.76 20.09
N LEU A 139 6.79 -12.75 20.86
CA LEU A 139 7.28 -12.50 22.24
C LEU A 139 8.69 -11.93 22.25
N HIS A 140 9.58 -12.41 21.36
CA HIS A 140 11.01 -12.11 21.45
C HIS A 140 11.72 -11.85 20.11
N TRP A 141 11.16 -12.32 18.99
CA TRP A 141 11.89 -12.40 17.73
C TRP A 141 11.41 -11.43 16.66
N LEU A 142 10.14 -11.04 16.67
CA LEU A 142 9.55 -10.21 15.64
C LEU A 142 9.31 -8.78 16.16
N PRO A 143 10.18 -7.81 15.83
CA PRO A 143 9.94 -6.41 16.12
C PRO A 143 8.65 -5.95 15.41
N GLU A 144 7.89 -5.04 16.05
CA GLU A 144 6.63 -4.50 15.51
C GLU A 144 5.59 -5.58 15.16
N ALA A 145 5.54 -6.66 15.93
CA ALA A 145 4.63 -7.79 15.74
C ALA A 145 3.14 -7.40 15.72
N HIS A 146 2.76 -6.33 16.45
CA HIS A 146 1.38 -5.86 16.58
C HIS A 146 1.02 -4.74 15.58
N THR A 147 1.95 -4.28 14.78
CA THR A 147 1.75 -3.25 13.76
C THR A 147 2.02 -3.82 12.36
N ASP A 148 3.25 -3.86 11.96
CA ASP A 148 3.65 -4.19 10.59
C ASP A 148 3.54 -5.68 10.28
N PHE A 149 3.69 -6.55 11.29
CA PHE A 149 3.72 -8.00 11.13
C PHE A 149 2.52 -8.72 11.77
N LEU A 150 1.43 -8.00 12.05
CA LEU A 150 0.23 -8.58 12.66
C LEU A 150 -0.30 -9.79 11.88
N LEU A 151 -0.25 -9.76 10.53
CA LEU A 151 -0.69 -10.87 9.71
C LEU A 151 0.17 -12.13 9.91
N ALA A 152 1.47 -11.98 10.17
CA ALA A 152 2.37 -13.09 10.48
C ALA A 152 2.01 -13.73 11.83
N VAL A 153 1.69 -12.92 12.84
CA VAL A 153 1.22 -13.40 14.15
C VAL A 153 -0.11 -14.14 14.02
N ILE A 154 -1.06 -13.60 13.23
CA ILE A 154 -2.33 -14.27 12.95
C ILE A 154 -2.08 -15.59 12.21
N GLY A 155 -1.14 -15.60 11.25
CA GLY A 155 -0.74 -16.80 10.53
C GLY A 155 -0.14 -17.87 11.46
N GLU A 156 0.66 -17.47 12.46
CA GLU A 156 1.21 -18.40 13.46
C GLU A 156 0.11 -18.93 14.39
N GLU A 157 -0.76 -18.07 14.93
CA GLU A 157 -1.76 -18.47 15.94
C GLU A 157 -2.97 -19.21 15.37
N PHE A 158 -3.46 -18.80 14.21
CA PHE A 158 -4.67 -19.34 13.58
C PHE A 158 -4.39 -20.12 12.30
N GLY A 159 -3.15 -20.18 11.85
CA GLY A 159 -2.72 -20.88 10.66
C GLY A 159 -3.29 -20.29 9.37
N PHE A 160 -3.22 -21.07 8.32
CA PHE A 160 -3.74 -20.71 7.00
C PHE A 160 -5.23 -20.35 7.03
N VAL A 161 -6.02 -21.05 7.83
CA VAL A 161 -7.47 -20.79 8.00
C VAL A 161 -7.70 -19.37 8.52
N GLY A 162 -6.95 -18.91 9.53
CA GLY A 162 -7.05 -17.56 10.06
C GLY A 162 -6.72 -16.49 9.01
N VAL A 163 -5.68 -16.71 8.23
CA VAL A 163 -5.29 -15.79 7.14
C VAL A 163 -6.38 -15.70 6.09
N VAL A 164 -6.96 -16.85 5.67
CA VAL A 164 -8.06 -16.88 4.69
C VAL A 164 -9.30 -16.15 5.20
N ILE A 165 -9.65 -16.32 6.47
CA ILE A 165 -10.77 -15.58 7.09
C ILE A 165 -10.53 -14.07 7.05
N ILE A 166 -9.35 -13.60 7.42
CA ILE A 166 -9.01 -12.18 7.38
C ILE A 166 -9.09 -11.62 5.95
N ILE A 167 -8.52 -12.34 4.97
CA ILE A 167 -8.62 -11.94 3.56
C ILE A 167 -10.09 -11.90 3.11
N GLY A 168 -10.88 -12.90 3.49
CA GLY A 168 -12.33 -12.95 3.19
C GLY A 168 -13.09 -11.75 3.78
N LEU A 169 -12.79 -11.36 5.01
CA LEU A 169 -13.38 -10.19 5.66
C LEU A 169 -12.99 -8.88 4.93
N PHE A 170 -11.73 -8.73 4.52
CA PHE A 170 -11.30 -7.57 3.73
C PHE A 170 -11.97 -7.53 2.36
N MET A 171 -12.11 -8.66 1.68
CA MET A 171 -12.84 -8.74 0.41
C MET A 171 -14.32 -8.38 0.59
N TRP A 172 -14.95 -8.88 1.64
CA TRP A 172 -16.35 -8.54 1.96
C TRP A 172 -16.51 -7.05 2.26
N LEU A 173 -15.61 -6.47 3.07
CA LEU A 173 -15.58 -5.04 3.36
C LEU A 173 -15.41 -4.20 2.10
N THR A 174 -14.46 -4.55 1.25
CA THR A 174 -14.21 -3.86 -0.03
C THR A 174 -15.45 -3.91 -0.92
N ARG A 175 -16.08 -5.09 -1.05
CA ARG A 175 -17.32 -5.24 -1.81
C ARG A 175 -18.44 -4.35 -1.25
N ARG A 176 -18.54 -4.26 0.07
CA ARG A 176 -19.55 -3.43 0.74
C ARG A 176 -19.32 -1.95 0.49
N ILE A 177 -18.08 -1.49 0.57
CA ILE A 177 -17.68 -0.11 0.26
C ILE A 177 -18.03 0.22 -1.19
N MET A 178 -17.66 -0.63 -2.14
CA MET A 178 -17.96 -0.43 -3.56
C MET A 178 -19.48 -0.40 -3.83
N TYR A 179 -20.26 -1.20 -3.13
CA TYR A 179 -21.72 -1.18 -3.24
C TYR A 179 -22.30 0.14 -2.74
N ILE A 180 -21.85 0.63 -1.58
CA ILE A 180 -22.28 1.93 -1.00
C ILE A 180 -21.89 3.06 -1.94
N GLY A 181 -20.66 3.05 -2.48
CA GLY A 181 -20.18 4.05 -3.42
C GLY A 181 -21.05 4.12 -4.68
N ARG A 182 -21.40 2.97 -5.27
CA ARG A 182 -22.31 2.93 -6.43
C ARG A 182 -23.69 3.49 -6.13
N GLN A 183 -24.23 3.21 -4.94
CA GLN A 183 -25.52 3.78 -4.52
C GLN A 183 -25.43 5.30 -4.32
N ALA A 184 -24.34 5.80 -3.72
CA ALA A 184 -24.13 7.23 -3.54
C ALA A 184 -24.08 7.97 -4.88
N ILE A 185 -23.38 7.43 -5.87
CA ILE A 185 -23.35 7.99 -7.24
C ILE A 185 -24.76 8.00 -7.86
N ALA A 186 -25.52 6.92 -7.70
CA ALA A 186 -26.89 6.83 -8.22
C ALA A 186 -27.84 7.86 -7.57
N MET A 187 -27.52 8.37 -6.37
CA MET A 187 -28.24 9.43 -5.67
C MET A 187 -27.65 10.82 -5.92
N ASP A 188 -26.82 10.99 -6.93
CA ASP A 188 -26.13 12.25 -7.28
C ASP A 188 -25.19 12.78 -6.20
N ARG A 189 -24.74 11.90 -5.28
CA ARG A 189 -23.76 12.22 -4.25
C ARG A 189 -22.35 11.79 -4.68
N VAL A 190 -21.88 12.35 -5.79
CA VAL A 190 -20.65 11.93 -6.47
C VAL A 190 -19.41 12.02 -5.58
N PHE A 191 -19.34 12.96 -4.64
CA PHE A 191 -18.22 13.08 -3.70
C PHE A 191 -18.17 11.94 -2.68
N ALA A 192 -19.32 11.37 -2.33
CA ALA A 192 -19.41 10.28 -1.36
C ALA A 192 -19.29 8.88 -2.00
N GLY A 193 -19.45 8.81 -3.32
CA GLY A 193 -19.36 7.56 -4.10
C GLY A 193 -17.99 7.34 -4.68
#